data_cfcabcd361a45dbfca6e9e3372eac1b7
#
_entry.id   cfcabcd361a45dbfca6e9e3372eac1b7
#
_cell.length_a   1.000
_cell.length_b   1.000
_cell.length_c   1.000
_cell.angle_alpha   90.00
_cell.angle_beta   90.00
_cell.angle_gamma   90.00
#
_symmetry.space_group_name_H-M   'P 1'
#
loop_
_entity.id
_entity.type
_entity.pdbx_description
1 polymer ?
#
loop_
_entity_poly.entity_id
_entity_poly.type
_entity_poly.pdbx_seq_one_letter_code
_entity_poly.pdbx_strand_id
1 'polypeptide(L)'
;NARFAVVIPVTLAIVFLLLLFSFGRLKSALLILANIPLALVGGIAALWLTGQNLSVPASVGFIALFGIALGNGMVLVSFLDGFARERRDIDRLSIEAAARRAKPVLMTATTTGLGLMPLLFASGVGSEVQRPLAAVVIGGLVTSTILTLLVMPAVYKWFAPAPPSDAGVEDLPAPV
;
A
#
# COMPACT_ATOMS: atom_id res chain seq x y z
N ASN A 1 19.00 -6.70 -18.78
CA ASN A 1 18.61 -7.07 -17.39
C ASN A 1 19.46 -6.36 -16.33
N ALA A 2 20.76 -6.08 -16.58
CA ALA A 2 21.62 -5.40 -15.61
C ALA A 2 21.13 -3.99 -15.24
N ARG A 3 20.52 -3.26 -16.15
CA ARG A 3 19.98 -1.90 -15.88
C ARG A 3 18.80 -1.93 -14.91
N PHE A 4 17.91 -2.92 -15.00
CA PHE A 4 16.80 -3.06 -14.05
C PHE A 4 17.26 -3.43 -12.65
N ALA A 5 18.33 -4.21 -12.53
CA ALA A 5 18.93 -4.57 -11.24
C ALA A 5 19.48 -3.36 -10.45
N VAL A 6 19.83 -2.28 -11.13
CA VAL A 6 20.26 -1.03 -10.50
C VAL A 6 19.11 -0.05 -10.32
N VAL A 7 18.25 0.08 -11.32
CA VAL A 7 17.14 1.06 -11.29
C VAL A 7 16.14 0.73 -10.19
N ILE A 8 15.76 -0.53 -10.01
CA ILE A 8 14.77 -0.92 -8.99
C ILE A 8 15.24 -0.58 -7.56
N PRO A 9 16.46 -1.01 -7.11
CA PRO A 9 16.93 -0.63 -5.77
C PRO A 9 17.08 0.87 -5.57
N VAL A 10 17.57 1.60 -6.59
CA VAL A 10 17.71 3.06 -6.52
C VAL A 10 16.36 3.73 -6.38
N THR A 11 15.37 3.31 -7.16
CA THR A 11 14.00 3.84 -7.05
C THR A 11 13.39 3.54 -5.68
N LEU A 12 13.54 2.32 -5.17
CA LEU A 12 13.08 1.95 -3.84
C LEU A 12 13.78 2.75 -2.73
N ALA A 13 15.08 3.00 -2.87
CA ALA A 13 15.83 3.84 -1.93
C ALA A 13 15.34 5.29 -1.92
N ILE A 14 15.09 5.87 -3.10
CA ILE A 14 14.54 7.22 -3.23
C ILE A 14 13.15 7.30 -2.61
N VAL A 15 12.28 6.33 -2.92
CA VAL A 15 10.92 6.27 -2.35
C VAL A 15 10.98 6.12 -0.83
N PHE A 16 11.89 5.28 -0.33
CA PHE A 16 12.09 5.10 1.11
C PHE A 16 12.54 6.40 1.80
N LEU A 17 13.48 7.13 1.19
CA LEU A 17 13.92 8.44 1.70
C LEU A 17 12.77 9.46 1.70
N LEU A 18 11.98 9.50 0.62
CA LEU A 18 10.81 10.38 0.56
C LEU A 18 9.77 10.04 1.64
N LEU A 19 9.54 8.75 1.89
CA LEU A 19 8.65 8.31 2.95
C LEU A 19 9.19 8.68 4.34
N LEU A 20 10.50 8.55 4.56
CA LEU A 20 11.14 8.98 5.81
C LEU A 20 10.97 10.49 6.03
N PHE A 21 11.19 11.28 4.98
CA PHE A 21 10.98 12.75 5.05
C PHE A 21 9.52 13.11 5.32
N SER A 22 8.58 12.39 4.69
CA SER A 22 7.14 12.65 4.82
C SER A 22 6.59 12.32 6.19
N PHE A 23 6.97 11.17 6.74
CA PHE A 23 6.43 10.67 8.02
C PHE A 23 7.31 10.97 9.23
N GLY A 24 8.60 11.28 9.02
CA GLY A 24 9.58 11.49 10.09
C GLY A 24 9.79 10.27 11.00
N ARG A 25 9.27 9.09 10.63
CA ARG A 25 9.31 7.84 11.41
C ARG A 25 9.70 6.68 10.54
N LEU A 26 10.81 6.04 10.90
CA LEU A 26 11.32 4.84 10.23
C LEU A 26 10.29 3.70 10.23
N LYS A 27 9.56 3.55 11.33
CA LYS A 27 8.56 2.48 11.50
C LYS A 27 7.41 2.61 10.50
N SER A 28 6.84 3.81 10.32
CA SER A 28 5.77 4.07 9.36
C SER A 28 6.24 3.87 7.92
N ALA A 29 7.46 4.31 7.59
CA ALA A 29 8.04 4.11 6.27
C ALA A 29 8.26 2.62 5.94
N LEU A 30 8.77 1.83 6.90
CA LEU A 30 8.96 0.39 6.75
C LEU A 30 7.62 -0.34 6.56
N LEU A 31 6.60 0.06 7.31
CA LEU A 31 5.27 -0.53 7.22
C LEU A 31 4.64 -0.31 5.83
N ILE A 32 4.80 0.88 5.27
CA ILE A 32 4.35 1.18 3.91
C ILE A 32 5.16 0.37 2.88
N LEU A 33 6.47 0.29 3.07
CA LEU A 33 7.35 -0.45 2.16
C LEU A 33 7.07 -1.96 2.16
N ALA A 34 6.68 -2.52 3.31
CA ALA A 34 6.26 -3.92 3.44
C ALA A 34 5.04 -4.29 2.57
N ASN A 35 4.27 -3.31 2.13
CA ASN A 35 3.15 -3.52 1.21
C ASN A 35 3.61 -3.90 -0.22
N ILE A 36 4.83 -3.52 -0.62
CA ILE A 36 5.38 -3.82 -1.96
C ILE A 36 5.57 -5.33 -2.18
N PRO A 37 6.29 -6.09 -1.31
CA PRO A 37 6.44 -7.53 -1.49
C PRO A 37 5.11 -8.27 -1.57
N LEU A 38 4.12 -7.82 -0.81
CA LEU A 38 2.79 -8.41 -0.79
C LEU A 38 2.03 -8.16 -2.10
N ALA A 39 2.15 -6.96 -2.66
CA ALA A 39 1.61 -6.64 -3.98
C ALA A 39 2.30 -7.45 -5.09
N LEU A 40 3.62 -7.66 -4.98
CA LEU A 40 4.38 -8.50 -5.91
C LEU A 40 3.84 -9.93 -5.98
N VAL A 41 3.57 -10.55 -4.84
CA VAL A 41 3.02 -11.90 -4.79
C VAL A 41 1.72 -11.98 -5.57
N GLY A 42 0.82 -11.00 -5.41
CA GLY A 42 -0.43 -10.94 -6.15
C GLY A 42 -0.25 -10.77 -7.66
N GLY A 43 0.67 -9.90 -8.06
CA GLY A 43 0.99 -9.67 -9.48
C GLY A 43 1.59 -10.92 -10.15
N ILE A 44 2.49 -11.62 -9.46
CA ILE A 44 3.10 -12.88 -9.96
C ILE A 44 2.04 -13.98 -10.03
N ALA A 45 1.20 -14.11 -9.01
CA ALA A 45 0.12 -15.10 -9.00
C ALA A 45 -0.85 -14.86 -10.16
N ALA A 46 -1.20 -13.60 -10.46
CA ALA A 46 -2.06 -13.26 -11.58
C ALA A 46 -1.45 -13.58 -12.94
N LEU A 47 -0.15 -13.34 -13.13
CA LEU A 47 0.57 -13.74 -14.34
C LEU A 47 0.49 -15.26 -14.54
N TRP A 48 0.72 -16.00 -13.47
CA TRP A 48 0.66 -17.47 -13.50
C TRP A 48 -0.75 -17.98 -13.82
N LEU A 49 -1.79 -17.43 -13.17
CA LEU A 49 -3.18 -17.79 -13.40
C LEU A 49 -3.68 -17.45 -14.80
N THR A 50 -3.18 -16.36 -15.38
CA THR A 50 -3.55 -15.94 -16.75
C THR A 50 -2.69 -16.56 -17.84
N GLY A 51 -1.71 -17.41 -17.46
CA GLY A 51 -0.79 -18.05 -18.40
C GLY A 51 0.14 -17.07 -19.12
N GLN A 52 0.37 -15.88 -18.55
CA GLN A 52 1.22 -14.85 -19.12
C GLN A 52 2.65 -15.01 -18.63
N ASN A 53 3.61 -14.82 -19.54
CA ASN A 53 5.02 -14.85 -19.18
C ASN A 53 5.50 -13.52 -18.58
N LEU A 54 6.54 -13.61 -17.75
CA LEU A 54 7.24 -12.42 -17.26
C LEU A 54 7.92 -11.72 -18.45
N SER A 55 7.38 -10.58 -18.82
CA SER A 55 7.76 -9.80 -19.99
C SER A 55 8.08 -8.35 -19.62
N VAL A 56 8.63 -7.57 -20.55
CA VAL A 56 8.84 -6.13 -20.32
C VAL A 56 7.55 -5.40 -19.96
N PRO A 57 6.40 -5.64 -20.64
CA PRO A 57 5.12 -5.07 -20.23
C PRO A 57 4.68 -5.47 -18.82
N ALA A 58 4.91 -6.73 -18.41
CA ALA A 58 4.65 -7.16 -17.04
C ALA A 58 5.49 -6.37 -16.03
N SER A 59 6.77 -6.12 -16.34
CA SER A 59 7.66 -5.31 -15.49
C SER A 59 7.16 -3.87 -15.32
N VAL A 60 6.64 -3.27 -16.39
CA VAL A 60 5.98 -1.95 -16.33
C VAL A 60 4.73 -2.01 -15.45
N GLY A 61 3.94 -3.11 -15.56
CA GLY A 61 2.80 -3.37 -14.68
C GLY A 61 3.20 -3.42 -13.20
N PHE A 62 4.32 -4.05 -12.86
CA PHE A 62 4.85 -4.05 -11.49
C PHE A 62 5.25 -2.66 -11.00
N ILE A 63 5.87 -1.84 -11.84
CA ILE A 63 6.22 -0.45 -11.47
C ILE A 63 4.95 0.36 -11.17
N ALA A 64 3.94 0.24 -12.02
CA ALA A 64 2.65 0.89 -11.79
C ALA A 64 1.97 0.39 -10.50
N LEU A 65 1.99 -0.93 -10.27
CA LEU A 65 1.46 -1.56 -9.08
C LEU A 65 2.14 -1.05 -7.79
N PHE A 66 3.47 -0.87 -7.81
CA PHE A 66 4.21 -0.31 -6.67
C PHE A 66 3.73 1.09 -6.33
N GLY A 67 3.53 1.95 -7.33
CA GLY A 67 2.99 3.29 -7.11
C GLY A 67 1.61 3.28 -6.45
N ILE A 68 0.71 2.41 -6.91
CA ILE A 68 -0.64 2.26 -6.35
C ILE A 68 -0.58 1.69 -4.93
N ALA A 69 0.22 0.64 -4.71
CA ALA A 69 0.36 0.00 -3.40
C ALA A 69 0.96 0.95 -2.36
N LEU A 70 1.99 1.70 -2.72
CA LEU A 70 2.59 2.73 -1.87
C LEU A 70 1.61 3.85 -1.56
N GLY A 71 0.87 4.36 -2.56
CA GLY A 71 -0.13 5.40 -2.39
C GLY A 71 -1.23 4.98 -1.41
N ASN A 72 -1.77 3.77 -1.56
CA ASN A 72 -2.78 3.23 -0.65
C ASN A 72 -2.22 3.04 0.77
N GLY A 73 -1.01 2.50 0.89
CA GLY A 73 -0.33 2.32 2.18
C GLY A 73 -0.06 3.65 2.88
N MET A 74 0.45 4.65 2.15
CA MET A 74 0.75 5.98 2.68
C MET A 74 -0.51 6.66 3.24
N VAL A 75 -1.60 6.63 2.48
CA VAL A 75 -2.88 7.24 2.91
C VAL A 75 -3.43 6.56 4.16
N LEU A 76 -3.34 5.23 4.25
CA LEU A 76 -3.81 4.50 5.43
C LEU A 76 -2.94 4.79 6.66
N VAL A 77 -1.61 4.73 6.53
CA VAL A 77 -0.69 5.01 7.66
C VAL A 77 -0.81 6.46 8.12
N SER A 78 -0.89 7.43 7.20
CA SER A 78 -1.12 8.84 7.54
C SER A 78 -2.41 9.04 8.34
N PHE A 79 -3.47 8.33 7.98
CA PHE A 79 -4.74 8.38 8.69
C PHE A 79 -4.64 7.75 10.09
N LEU A 80 -3.99 6.59 10.20
CA LEU A 80 -3.75 5.91 11.47
C LEU A 80 -2.88 6.77 12.42
N ASP A 81 -1.83 7.38 11.91
CA ASP A 81 -0.94 8.27 12.70
C ASP A 81 -1.68 9.53 13.17
N GLY A 82 -2.61 10.08 12.37
CA GLY A 82 -3.47 11.18 12.78
C GLY A 82 -4.38 10.80 13.95
N PHE A 83 -5.06 9.67 13.83
CA PHE A 83 -5.96 9.17 14.88
C PHE A 83 -5.24 8.75 16.17
N ALA A 84 -4.05 8.14 16.06
CA ALA A 84 -3.28 7.71 17.23
C ALA A 84 -2.83 8.87 18.12
N ARG A 85 -2.78 10.09 17.59
CA ARG A 85 -2.48 11.30 18.36
C ARG A 85 -3.68 11.81 19.17
N GLU A 86 -4.90 11.49 18.75
CA GLU A 86 -6.13 12.03 19.35
C GLU A 86 -6.73 11.11 20.42
N ARG A 87 -6.46 9.81 20.41
CA ARG A 87 -7.13 8.84 21.32
C ARG A 87 -6.17 7.81 21.91
N ARG A 88 -6.47 7.35 23.13
CA ARG A 88 -5.66 6.39 23.91
C ARG A 88 -5.83 4.92 23.53
N ASP A 89 -6.90 4.53 22.81
CA ASP A 89 -7.27 3.13 22.60
C ASP A 89 -6.89 2.66 21.19
N ILE A 90 -5.63 2.21 21.02
CA ILE A 90 -5.01 1.88 19.73
C ILE A 90 -5.70 0.69 19.04
N ASP A 91 -6.19 -0.30 19.79
CA ASP A 91 -6.79 -1.51 19.22
C ASP A 91 -8.15 -1.24 18.55
N ARG A 92 -9.01 -0.49 19.20
CA ARG A 92 -10.31 -0.06 18.62
C ARG A 92 -10.10 0.93 17.48
N LEU A 93 -9.11 1.78 17.64
CA LEU A 93 -8.76 2.82 16.69
C LEU A 93 -8.29 2.27 15.35
N SER A 94 -7.43 1.25 15.36
CA SER A 94 -6.91 0.64 14.16
C SER A 94 -8.00 -0.03 13.31
N ILE A 95 -8.97 -0.67 13.96
CA ILE A 95 -10.12 -1.31 13.29
C ILE A 95 -11.08 -0.24 12.73
N GLU A 96 -11.38 0.79 13.50
CA GLU A 96 -12.25 1.88 13.06
C GLU A 96 -11.64 2.67 11.91
N ALA A 97 -10.33 2.94 11.97
CA ALA A 97 -9.58 3.61 10.91
C ALA A 97 -9.57 2.78 9.62
N ALA A 98 -9.35 1.46 9.73
CA ALA A 98 -9.40 0.56 8.59
C ALA A 98 -10.80 0.51 7.98
N ALA A 99 -11.85 0.44 8.79
CA ALA A 99 -13.24 0.45 8.32
C ALA A 99 -13.60 1.75 7.59
N ARG A 100 -13.18 2.90 8.11
CA ARG A 100 -13.41 4.21 7.46
C ARG A 100 -12.65 4.36 6.14
N ARG A 101 -11.47 3.76 6.03
CA ARG A 101 -10.64 3.79 4.81
C ARG A 101 -10.93 2.66 3.83
N ALA A 102 -11.60 1.60 4.25
CA ALA A 102 -11.99 0.49 3.39
C ALA A 102 -12.78 0.97 2.16
N LYS A 103 -13.76 1.86 2.35
CA LYS A 103 -14.60 2.38 1.26
C LYS A 103 -13.80 3.11 0.17
N PRO A 104 -12.96 4.13 0.46
CA PRO A 104 -12.14 4.78 -0.56
C PRO A 104 -11.14 3.82 -1.24
N VAL A 105 -10.50 2.94 -0.48
CA VAL A 105 -9.52 1.98 -1.02
C VAL A 105 -10.19 0.98 -1.96
N LEU A 106 -11.33 0.41 -1.55
CA LEU A 106 -12.12 -0.48 -2.38
C LEU A 106 -12.64 0.21 -3.64
N MET A 107 -13.07 1.48 -3.51
CA MET A 107 -13.54 2.27 -4.65
C MET A 107 -12.42 2.47 -5.68
N THR A 108 -11.22 2.84 -5.25
CA THR A 108 -10.05 2.98 -6.13
C THR A 108 -9.68 1.64 -6.77
N ALA A 109 -9.64 0.56 -5.98
CA ALA A 109 -9.31 -0.77 -6.46
C ALA A 109 -10.33 -1.27 -7.51
N THR A 110 -11.62 -1.08 -7.23
CA THR A 110 -12.69 -1.48 -8.15
C THR A 110 -12.65 -0.68 -9.44
N THR A 111 -12.49 0.65 -9.36
CA THR A 111 -12.42 1.51 -10.53
C THR A 111 -11.21 1.17 -11.41
N THR A 112 -10.04 1.01 -10.82
CA THR A 112 -8.82 0.63 -11.56
C THR A 112 -8.94 -0.78 -12.13
N GLY A 113 -9.43 -1.74 -11.36
CA GLY A 113 -9.63 -3.12 -11.81
C GLY A 113 -10.60 -3.22 -12.97
N LEU A 114 -11.76 -2.58 -12.87
CA LEU A 114 -12.77 -2.54 -13.96
C LEU A 114 -12.24 -1.79 -15.20
N GLY A 115 -11.48 -0.70 -14.99
CA GLY A 115 -10.88 0.06 -16.10
C GLY A 115 -9.83 -0.74 -16.87
N LEU A 116 -9.10 -1.63 -16.21
CA LEU A 116 -8.09 -2.49 -16.85
C LEU A 116 -8.66 -3.84 -17.34
N MET A 117 -9.88 -4.21 -16.95
CA MET A 117 -10.49 -5.47 -17.34
C MET A 117 -10.61 -5.67 -18.86
N PRO A 118 -10.98 -4.66 -19.66
CA PRO A 118 -11.00 -4.81 -21.11
C PRO A 118 -9.63 -5.14 -21.70
N LEU A 119 -8.54 -4.62 -21.11
CA LEU A 119 -7.18 -4.88 -21.55
C LEU A 119 -6.75 -6.34 -21.31
N LEU A 120 -7.27 -6.94 -20.23
CA LEU A 120 -6.99 -8.34 -19.90
C LEU A 120 -7.57 -9.30 -20.96
N PHE A 121 -8.71 -8.96 -21.54
CA PHE A 121 -9.39 -9.74 -22.57
C PHE A 121 -9.08 -9.26 -24.00
N ALA A 122 -8.22 -8.25 -24.15
CA ALA A 122 -7.86 -7.72 -25.46
C ALA A 122 -7.29 -8.83 -26.37
N SER A 123 -7.67 -8.80 -27.64
CA SER A 123 -7.18 -9.71 -28.69
C SER A 123 -6.73 -8.89 -29.90
N GLY A 124 -5.73 -9.39 -30.62
CA GLY A 124 -5.17 -8.71 -31.78
C GLY A 124 -3.82 -8.06 -31.53
N VAL A 125 -3.40 -7.19 -32.45
CA VAL A 125 -2.09 -6.52 -32.42
C VAL A 125 -2.00 -5.62 -31.18
N GLY A 126 -0.97 -5.82 -30.37
CA GLY A 126 -0.77 -5.06 -29.11
C GLY A 126 -1.31 -5.74 -27.86
N SER A 127 -2.13 -6.79 -27.98
CA SER A 127 -2.62 -7.54 -26.82
C SER A 127 -1.50 -8.18 -25.99
N GLU A 128 -0.38 -8.54 -26.64
CA GLU A 128 0.82 -9.09 -26.02
C GLU A 128 1.46 -8.13 -25.00
N VAL A 129 1.23 -6.81 -25.15
CA VAL A 129 1.71 -5.78 -24.22
C VAL A 129 0.64 -5.50 -23.17
N GLN A 130 -0.61 -5.41 -23.57
CA GLN A 130 -1.71 -4.98 -22.70
C GLN A 130 -2.10 -6.05 -21.66
N ARG A 131 -2.17 -7.32 -22.09
CA ARG A 131 -2.60 -8.42 -21.22
C ARG A 131 -1.68 -8.66 -20.00
N PRO A 132 -0.35 -8.83 -20.16
CA PRO A 132 0.52 -9.04 -19.03
C PRO A 132 0.54 -7.84 -18.07
N LEU A 133 0.50 -6.61 -18.59
CA LEU A 133 0.43 -5.40 -17.80
C LEU A 133 -0.85 -5.37 -16.96
N ALA A 134 -2.00 -5.58 -17.59
CA ALA A 134 -3.30 -5.59 -16.90
C ALA A 134 -3.39 -6.72 -15.86
N ALA A 135 -2.89 -7.91 -16.18
CA ALA A 135 -2.87 -9.05 -15.26
C ALA A 135 -2.11 -8.75 -13.98
N VAL A 136 -0.90 -8.18 -14.10
CA VAL A 136 -0.07 -7.81 -12.96
C VAL A 136 -0.76 -6.76 -12.08
N VAL A 137 -1.29 -5.70 -12.70
CA VAL A 137 -1.90 -4.60 -11.95
C VAL A 137 -3.18 -5.05 -11.26
N ILE A 138 -4.06 -5.77 -11.94
CA ILE A 138 -5.32 -6.25 -11.36
C ILE A 138 -5.04 -7.23 -10.21
N GLY A 139 -4.19 -8.24 -10.43
CA GLY A 139 -3.89 -9.24 -9.41
C GLY A 139 -3.16 -8.67 -8.21
N GLY A 140 -2.16 -7.83 -8.47
CA GLY A 140 -1.43 -7.14 -7.40
C GLY A 140 -2.31 -6.15 -6.63
N LEU A 141 -3.23 -5.47 -7.31
CA LEU A 141 -4.17 -4.54 -6.68
C LEU A 141 -5.15 -5.27 -5.74
N VAL A 142 -5.71 -6.41 -6.17
CA VAL A 142 -6.59 -7.22 -5.33
C VAL A 142 -5.85 -7.68 -4.07
N THR A 143 -4.66 -8.27 -4.24
CA THR A 143 -3.86 -8.76 -3.11
C THR A 143 -3.41 -7.63 -2.20
N SER A 144 -2.89 -6.54 -2.76
CA SER A 144 -2.47 -5.37 -1.99
C SER A 144 -3.65 -4.74 -1.22
N THR A 145 -4.83 -4.66 -1.82
CA THR A 145 -6.04 -4.11 -1.17
C THR A 145 -6.47 -4.98 0.02
N ILE A 146 -6.57 -6.29 -0.18
CA ILE A 146 -6.95 -7.22 0.90
C ILE A 146 -5.93 -7.14 2.03
N LEU A 147 -4.63 -7.17 1.70
CA LEU A 147 -3.57 -7.11 2.71
C LEU A 147 -3.50 -5.76 3.41
N THR A 148 -3.66 -4.66 2.68
CA THR A 148 -3.70 -3.33 3.28
C THR A 148 -4.84 -3.20 4.29
N LEU A 149 -6.02 -3.74 3.98
CA LEU A 149 -7.18 -3.66 4.87
C LEU A 149 -7.12 -4.62 6.05
N LEU A 150 -6.48 -5.79 5.90
CA LEU A 150 -6.41 -6.81 6.94
C LEU A 150 -5.12 -6.76 7.75
N VAL A 151 -3.98 -6.67 7.08
CA VAL A 151 -2.66 -6.78 7.71
C VAL A 151 -2.21 -5.46 8.32
N MET A 152 -2.46 -4.34 7.64
CA MET A 152 -2.05 -3.03 8.14
C MET A 152 -2.61 -2.71 9.53
N PRO A 153 -3.92 -2.86 9.82
CA PRO A 153 -4.43 -2.62 11.17
C PRO A 153 -3.84 -3.57 12.20
N ALA A 154 -3.61 -4.84 11.82
CA ALA A 154 -3.07 -5.85 12.73
C ALA A 154 -1.60 -5.56 13.10
N VAL A 155 -0.80 -5.13 12.14
CA VAL A 155 0.63 -4.84 12.32
C VAL A 155 0.85 -3.44 12.91
N TYR A 156 -0.04 -2.50 12.64
CA TYR A 156 0.09 -1.12 13.10
C TYR A 156 0.22 -1.00 14.62
N LYS A 157 -0.46 -1.85 15.38
CA LYS A 157 -0.35 -1.84 16.85
C LYS A 157 1.07 -2.11 17.36
N TRP A 158 1.89 -2.85 16.61
CA TRP A 158 3.28 -3.11 16.97
C TRP A 158 4.21 -1.93 16.64
N PHE A 159 3.79 -1.11 15.68
CA PHE A 159 4.54 0.05 15.19
C PHE A 159 3.99 1.38 15.71
N ALA A 160 2.82 1.37 16.37
CA ALA A 160 2.18 2.57 16.89
C ALA A 160 3.12 3.35 17.83
N PRO A 161 3.05 4.70 17.79
CA PRO A 161 3.75 5.53 18.76
C PRO A 161 3.24 5.23 20.15
N ALA A 162 4.15 5.26 21.13
CA ALA A 162 3.75 5.20 22.53
C ALA A 162 2.74 6.32 22.82
N PRO A 163 1.67 6.05 23.58
CA PRO A 163 0.72 7.10 23.97
C PRO A 163 1.50 8.21 24.70
N PRO A 164 1.08 9.49 24.54
CA PRO A 164 1.66 10.57 25.31
C PRO A 164 1.57 10.22 26.78
N SER A 165 2.70 10.25 27.49
CA SER A 165 2.74 10.03 28.94
C SER A 165 1.88 11.09 29.62
N ASP A 166 1.07 10.66 30.60
CA ASP A 166 0.16 11.51 31.41
C ASP A 166 0.86 12.60 32.25
N ALA A 167 2.15 12.84 32.01
CA ALA A 167 2.97 13.77 32.79
C ALA A 167 2.58 15.27 32.66
N GLY A 168 1.51 15.59 31.94
CA GLY A 168 1.09 16.99 31.72
C GLY A 168 -0.33 17.35 32.14
N VAL A 169 -1.12 16.41 32.67
CA VAL A 169 -2.53 16.69 33.01
C VAL A 169 -2.74 16.95 34.51
N GLU A 170 -1.75 16.68 35.34
CA GLU A 170 -1.87 16.81 36.79
C GLU A 170 -1.60 18.23 37.33
N ASP A 171 -1.14 19.17 36.49
CA ASP A 171 -0.81 20.54 36.89
C ASP A 171 -1.82 21.62 36.42
N LEU A 172 -3.04 21.25 36.05
CA LEU A 172 -4.08 22.28 35.85
C LEU A 172 -4.75 22.58 37.21
N PRO A 173 -4.59 23.80 37.73
CA PRO A 173 -5.32 24.22 38.96
C PRO A 173 -6.84 24.13 38.71
N ALA A 174 -7.52 23.58 39.69
CA ALA A 174 -8.98 23.47 39.67
C ALA A 174 -9.62 24.85 39.38
N PRO A 175 -10.65 24.91 38.53
CA PRO A 175 -11.34 26.16 38.26
C PRO A 175 -12.00 26.65 39.57
N VAL A 176 -11.70 27.89 39.92
CA VAL A 176 -12.26 28.61 41.09
C VAL A 176 -13.71 28.96 40.81
#